data_565e65e905c0bc6f6c821f51326bdfea
#
_entry.id   565e65e905c0bc6f6c821f51326bdfea
#
_cell.length_a   1.000
_cell.length_b   1.000
_cell.length_c   1.000
_cell.angle_alpha   90.00
_cell.angle_beta   90.00
_cell.angle_gamma   90.00
#
_symmetry.space_group_name_H-M   'P 1'
#
loop_
_entity.id
_entity.type
_entity.pdbx_description
1 polymer ?
#
loop_
_entity_poly.entity_id
_entity_poly.type
_entity_poly.pdbx_seq_one_letter_code
_entity_poly.pdbx_strand_id
1 'polypeptide(L)'
;VPETKYHTTNEIVKWVKYDGIDEYPGNLKVDLGKIALAAALCITYAGSGQRDDYCTAMAGVLLKHTEWNVDDIDDFVYKIAVAAKDEEAEKRKRKGTTHKKANRKFGMPKLAEIIGCSTKTIATIFSWIGVQEATSEEAKQSIGQIIEYGSDRYFVKINAVVQGEAVEKTITVDGPTLRNKK
;
A
#
# COMPACT_ATOMS: atom_id res chain seq x y z
N VAL A 1 -3.65 38.43 6.24
CA VAL A 1 -3.89 37.06 6.75
C VAL A 1 -4.35 37.22 8.19
N PRO A 2 -5.48 36.62 8.62
CA PRO A 2 -5.96 36.75 9.97
C PRO A 2 -4.95 36.17 10.96
N GLU A 3 -4.64 36.92 12.01
CA GLU A 3 -3.84 36.41 13.11
C GLU A 3 -4.61 35.28 13.81
N THR A 4 -4.00 34.09 13.90
CA THR A 4 -4.61 32.95 14.57
C THR A 4 -4.01 32.80 15.96
N LYS A 5 -4.87 32.78 16.99
CA LYS A 5 -4.43 32.52 18.36
C LYS A 5 -4.35 31.01 18.61
N TYR A 6 -3.24 30.57 19.16
CA TYR A 6 -3.11 29.19 19.62
C TYR A 6 -3.95 29.00 20.89
N HIS A 7 -4.88 28.06 20.88
CA HIS A 7 -5.94 27.95 21.88
C HIS A 7 -5.47 27.59 23.29
N THR A 8 -4.31 26.98 23.44
CA THR A 8 -3.76 26.56 24.75
C THR A 8 -2.85 27.59 25.38
N THR A 9 -2.15 28.42 24.63
CA THR A 9 -1.16 29.38 25.16
C THR A 9 -1.55 30.83 24.94
N ASN A 10 -2.62 31.10 24.21
CA ASN A 10 -2.99 32.48 23.77
C ASN A 10 -1.91 33.13 22.88
N GLU A 11 -0.88 32.41 22.47
CA GLU A 11 0.14 32.94 21.58
C GLU A 11 -0.45 33.30 20.23
N ILE A 12 -0.01 34.45 19.70
CA ILE A 12 -0.43 34.89 18.37
C ILE A 12 0.50 34.25 17.36
N VAL A 13 -0.04 33.38 16.50
CA VAL A 13 0.71 32.81 15.37
C VAL A 13 0.81 33.88 14.29
N LYS A 14 2.04 34.33 14.01
CA LYS A 14 2.35 35.32 12.98
C LYS A 14 3.16 34.70 11.86
N TRP A 15 2.89 35.14 10.64
CA TRP A 15 3.78 34.84 9.54
C TRP A 15 5.12 35.54 9.75
N VAL A 16 6.21 34.79 9.74
CA VAL A 16 7.58 35.35 9.84
C VAL A 16 7.95 36.02 8.51
N LYS A 17 7.54 35.44 7.42
CA LYS A 17 7.72 35.97 6.08
C LYS A 17 6.54 35.52 5.19
N TYR A 18 5.97 36.42 4.43
CA TYR A 18 4.91 36.15 3.48
C TYR A 18 5.26 36.80 2.16
N ASP A 19 5.76 36.01 1.23
CA ASP A 19 6.14 36.46 -0.13
C ASP A 19 5.03 36.18 -1.16
N GLY A 20 3.82 35.82 -0.72
CA GLY A 20 2.72 35.37 -1.56
C GLY A 20 2.54 33.86 -1.53
N ILE A 21 1.60 33.38 -2.33
CA ILE A 21 1.41 31.95 -2.58
C ILE A 21 2.01 31.68 -3.96
N ASP A 22 3.14 31.00 -3.98
CA ASP A 22 3.74 30.53 -5.22
C ASP A 22 2.97 29.34 -5.77
N GLU A 23 2.86 29.24 -7.08
CA GLU A 23 2.34 28.05 -7.71
C GLU A 23 3.29 26.87 -7.49
N TYR A 24 2.76 25.75 -7.03
CA TYR A 24 3.56 24.54 -6.88
C TYR A 24 3.84 23.95 -8.28
N PRO A 25 5.12 23.78 -8.67
CA PRO A 25 5.49 23.39 -10.03
C PRO A 25 5.18 21.92 -10.37
N GLY A 26 4.70 21.15 -9.38
CA GLY A 26 4.44 19.71 -9.51
C GLY A 26 2.99 19.34 -9.23
N ASN A 27 2.76 18.05 -9.07
CA ASN A 27 1.48 17.53 -8.58
C ASN A 27 1.51 17.39 -7.06
N LEU A 28 1.05 18.42 -6.36
CA LEU A 28 1.07 18.49 -4.89
C LEU A 28 0.45 17.23 -4.23
N LYS A 29 -0.65 16.72 -4.77
CA LYS A 29 -1.31 15.52 -4.23
C LYS A 29 -0.41 14.29 -4.30
N VAL A 30 0.26 14.10 -5.43
CA VAL A 30 1.17 12.96 -5.65
C VAL A 30 2.38 13.08 -4.74
N ASP A 31 2.95 14.27 -4.62
CA ASP A 31 4.16 14.47 -3.84
C ASP A 31 3.88 14.39 -2.33
N LEU A 32 2.74 14.90 -1.87
CA LEU A 32 2.27 14.66 -0.50
C LEU A 32 2.02 13.18 -0.24
N GLY A 33 1.47 12.45 -1.21
CA GLY A 33 1.29 11.00 -1.12
C GLY A 33 2.62 10.25 -0.95
N LYS A 34 3.67 10.65 -1.71
CA LYS A 34 5.02 10.08 -1.56
C LYS A 34 5.61 10.34 -0.17
N ILE A 35 5.45 11.57 0.35
CA ILE A 35 5.91 11.93 1.69
C ILE A 35 5.17 11.12 2.75
N ALA A 36 3.85 11.01 2.66
CA ALA A 36 3.04 10.23 3.60
C ALA A 36 3.42 8.75 3.58
N LEU A 37 3.61 8.16 2.40
CA LEU A 37 4.09 6.79 2.24
C LEU A 37 5.47 6.62 2.86
N ALA A 38 6.41 7.53 2.58
CA ALA A 38 7.76 7.49 3.14
C ALA A 38 7.72 7.54 4.68
N ALA A 39 6.93 8.42 5.26
CA ALA A 39 6.78 8.51 6.71
C ALA A 39 6.21 7.21 7.31
N ALA A 40 5.16 6.64 6.70
CA ALA A 40 4.58 5.38 7.15
C ALA A 40 5.61 4.23 7.11
N LEU A 41 6.38 4.13 6.03
CA LEU A 41 7.41 3.11 5.87
C LEU A 41 8.61 3.30 6.83
N CYS A 42 8.99 4.54 7.15
CA CYS A 42 10.02 4.81 8.16
C CYS A 42 9.55 4.40 9.57
N ILE A 43 8.30 4.72 9.94
CA ILE A 43 7.74 4.37 11.25
C ILE A 43 7.62 2.86 11.44
N THR A 44 7.29 2.14 10.36
CA THR A 44 7.13 0.68 10.37
C THR A 44 8.37 -0.07 9.94
N TYR A 45 9.54 0.60 9.89
CA TYR A 45 10.77 -0.01 9.43
C TYR A 45 11.16 -1.22 10.28
N ALA A 46 11.53 -2.31 9.62
CA ALA A 46 11.78 -3.58 10.29
C ALA A 46 12.98 -3.53 11.25
N GLY A 47 12.89 -4.32 12.31
CA GLY A 47 13.98 -4.53 13.25
C GLY A 47 15.18 -5.26 12.63
N SER A 48 16.26 -5.38 13.40
CA SER A 48 17.46 -6.12 13.02
C SER A 48 17.10 -7.55 12.56
N GLY A 49 17.73 -7.99 11.49
CA GLY A 49 17.52 -9.34 10.90
C GLY A 49 16.42 -9.39 9.82
N GLN A 50 15.48 -8.43 9.78
CA GLN A 50 14.40 -8.40 8.79
C GLN A 50 14.48 -7.22 7.82
N ARG A 51 15.43 -6.29 8.02
CA ARG A 51 15.58 -5.06 7.21
C ARG A 51 15.80 -5.34 5.74
N ASP A 52 16.55 -6.39 5.41
CA ASP A 52 16.82 -6.79 4.03
C ASP A 52 15.56 -7.24 3.30
N ASP A 53 14.80 -8.13 3.94
CA ASP A 53 13.53 -8.61 3.41
C ASP A 53 12.49 -7.50 3.31
N TYR A 54 12.45 -6.59 4.30
CA TYR A 54 11.58 -5.41 4.28
C TYR A 54 11.84 -4.53 3.07
N CYS A 55 13.10 -4.13 2.84
CA CYS A 55 13.48 -3.31 1.69
C CYS A 55 13.24 -4.03 0.37
N THR A 56 13.48 -5.35 0.33
CA THR A 56 13.22 -6.17 -0.85
C THR A 56 11.72 -6.28 -1.15
N ALA A 57 10.88 -6.46 -0.11
CA ALA A 57 9.44 -6.51 -0.27
C ALA A 57 8.86 -5.14 -0.70
N MET A 58 9.34 -4.05 -0.11
CA MET A 58 8.98 -2.68 -0.49
C MET A 58 9.31 -2.41 -1.97
N ALA A 59 10.53 -2.73 -2.40
CA ALA A 59 10.93 -2.61 -3.80
C ALA A 59 10.05 -3.45 -4.72
N GLY A 60 9.67 -4.66 -4.30
CA GLY A 60 8.77 -5.54 -5.05
C GLY A 60 7.36 -4.96 -5.22
N VAL A 61 6.83 -4.29 -4.20
CA VAL A 61 5.53 -3.60 -4.32
C VAL A 61 5.63 -2.45 -5.32
N LEU A 62 6.65 -1.61 -5.20
CA LEU A 62 6.85 -0.47 -6.11
C LEU A 62 7.03 -0.92 -7.57
N LEU A 63 7.88 -1.92 -7.81
CA LEU A 63 8.11 -2.47 -9.16
C LEU A 63 6.86 -3.04 -9.82
N LYS A 64 5.98 -3.65 -9.02
CA LYS A 64 4.78 -4.31 -9.55
C LYS A 64 3.61 -3.36 -9.76
N HIS A 65 3.51 -2.32 -8.93
CA HIS A 65 2.27 -1.54 -8.82
C HIS A 65 2.45 -0.05 -9.12
N THR A 66 3.65 0.39 -9.50
CA THR A 66 3.91 1.78 -9.93
C THR A 66 4.60 1.83 -11.28
N GLU A 67 4.49 2.97 -11.94
CA GLU A 67 5.23 3.28 -13.19
C GLU A 67 6.64 3.84 -12.90
N TRP A 68 7.11 3.75 -11.66
CA TRP A 68 8.43 4.26 -11.31
C TRP A 68 9.52 3.44 -11.99
N ASN A 69 10.54 4.11 -12.47
CA ASN A 69 11.71 3.42 -12.97
C ASN A 69 12.51 2.77 -11.82
N VAL A 70 13.40 1.85 -12.17
CA VAL A 70 14.15 1.08 -11.16
C VAL A 70 15.09 1.96 -10.34
N ASP A 71 15.64 2.99 -10.94
CA ASP A 71 16.57 3.91 -10.27
C ASP A 71 15.84 4.77 -9.24
N ASP A 72 14.61 5.24 -9.55
CA ASP A 72 13.76 5.96 -8.61
C ASP A 72 13.35 5.06 -7.43
N ILE A 73 13.06 3.78 -7.69
CA ILE A 73 12.73 2.81 -6.66
C ILE A 73 13.94 2.55 -5.76
N ASP A 74 15.12 2.35 -6.33
CA ASP A 74 16.36 2.13 -5.60
C ASP A 74 16.70 3.34 -4.71
N ASP A 75 16.54 4.57 -5.24
CA ASP A 75 16.74 5.81 -4.50
C ASP A 75 15.72 5.97 -3.36
N PHE A 76 14.46 5.68 -3.63
CA PHE A 76 13.41 5.76 -2.61
C PHE A 76 13.65 4.76 -1.46
N VAL A 77 13.94 3.50 -1.78
CA VAL A 77 14.25 2.46 -0.77
C VAL A 77 15.48 2.85 0.06
N TYR A 78 16.51 3.35 -0.59
CA TYR A 78 17.71 3.84 0.09
C TYR A 78 17.41 5.00 1.06
N LYS A 79 16.65 6.00 0.60
CA LYS A 79 16.26 7.15 1.43
C LYS A 79 15.43 6.74 2.64
N ILE A 80 14.54 5.76 2.51
CA ILE A 80 13.79 5.18 3.63
C ILE A 80 14.75 4.53 4.63
N ALA A 81 15.71 3.73 4.17
CA ALA A 81 16.68 3.07 5.04
C ALA A 81 17.55 4.09 5.80
N VAL A 82 18.00 5.16 5.13
CA VAL A 82 18.76 6.25 5.77
C VAL A 82 17.90 6.97 6.81
N ALA A 83 16.67 7.34 6.47
CA ALA A 83 15.75 8.03 7.38
C ALA A 83 15.40 7.17 8.60
N ALA A 84 15.29 5.85 8.42
CA ALA A 84 15.09 4.88 9.49
C ALA A 84 16.38 4.54 10.29
N LYS A 85 17.51 5.18 9.99
CA LYS A 85 18.82 4.99 10.63
C LYS A 85 19.32 3.54 10.53
N ASP A 86 19.11 2.88 9.35
CA ASP A 86 19.70 1.57 9.09
C ASP A 86 21.22 1.72 8.90
N GLU A 87 22.00 1.06 9.73
CA GLU A 87 23.47 1.07 9.66
C GLU A 87 24.01 0.48 8.36
N GLU A 88 23.19 -0.33 7.70
CA GLU A 88 23.49 -0.96 6.41
C GLU A 88 22.76 -0.32 5.23
N ALA A 89 22.30 0.94 5.35
CA ALA A 89 21.52 1.62 4.30
C ALA A 89 22.20 1.55 2.92
N GLU A 90 23.53 1.63 2.86
CA GLU A 90 24.29 1.50 1.61
C GLU A 90 24.05 0.15 0.90
N LYS A 91 23.84 -0.93 1.64
CA LYS A 91 23.51 -2.24 1.08
C LYS A 91 22.09 -2.28 0.50
N ARG A 92 21.24 -1.29 0.82
CA ARG A 92 19.83 -1.20 0.33
C ARG A 92 19.71 -0.48 -1.02
N LYS A 93 20.76 0.21 -1.48
CA LYS A 93 20.77 1.05 -2.71
C LYS A 93 20.33 0.36 -4.00
N ARG A 94 20.33 -0.96 -4.06
CA ARG A 94 20.04 -1.71 -5.31
C ARG A 94 18.94 -2.76 -5.12
N LYS A 95 17.99 -2.52 -4.25
CA LYS A 95 16.94 -3.51 -3.96
C LYS A 95 15.96 -3.70 -5.11
N GLY A 96 15.57 -2.63 -5.81
CA GLY A 96 14.76 -2.69 -7.02
C GLY A 96 15.47 -3.43 -8.14
N THR A 97 16.72 -3.05 -8.42
CA THR A 97 17.56 -3.71 -9.44
C THR A 97 17.74 -5.21 -9.14
N THR A 98 18.06 -5.55 -7.89
CA THR A 98 18.25 -6.95 -7.47
C THR A 98 16.95 -7.73 -7.53
N HIS A 99 15.83 -7.15 -7.09
CA HIS A 99 14.52 -7.77 -7.13
C HIS A 99 14.10 -8.07 -8.57
N LYS A 100 14.25 -7.10 -9.48
CA LYS A 100 13.94 -7.27 -10.91
C LYS A 100 14.75 -8.40 -11.56
N LYS A 101 16.06 -8.45 -11.28
CA LYS A 101 16.95 -9.50 -11.81
C LYS A 101 16.63 -10.90 -11.27
N ALA A 102 16.30 -10.99 -9.98
CA ALA A 102 16.08 -12.28 -9.32
C ALA A 102 14.66 -12.83 -9.51
N ASN A 103 13.75 -12.07 -10.16
CA ASN A 103 12.32 -12.41 -10.31
C ASN A 103 11.68 -12.89 -9.00
N ARG A 104 12.02 -12.22 -7.89
CA ARG A 104 11.55 -12.61 -6.55
C ARG A 104 10.07 -12.27 -6.39
N LYS A 105 9.32 -13.18 -5.73
CA LYS A 105 7.88 -13.01 -5.47
C LYS A 105 7.56 -12.18 -4.20
N PHE A 106 8.50 -11.34 -3.74
CA PHE A 106 8.25 -10.48 -2.59
C PHE A 106 7.39 -9.28 -3.03
N GLY A 107 6.38 -8.98 -2.24
CA GLY A 107 5.44 -7.90 -2.52
C GLY A 107 4.57 -7.60 -1.30
N MET A 108 3.35 -7.10 -1.52
CA MET A 108 2.44 -6.70 -0.43
C MET A 108 2.24 -7.75 0.67
N PRO A 109 2.05 -9.07 0.37
CA PRO A 109 1.88 -10.07 1.42
C PRO A 109 3.11 -10.19 2.33
N LYS A 110 4.32 -10.19 1.75
CA LYS A 110 5.57 -10.28 2.53
C LYS A 110 5.82 -9.03 3.34
N LEU A 111 5.52 -7.85 2.78
CA LEU A 111 5.64 -6.59 3.50
C LEU A 111 4.66 -6.53 4.68
N ALA A 112 3.41 -6.98 4.47
CA ALA A 112 2.38 -7.06 5.51
C ALA A 112 2.79 -8.01 6.64
N GLU A 113 3.36 -9.17 6.31
CA GLU A 113 3.88 -10.14 7.29
C GLU A 113 4.97 -9.51 8.16
N ILE A 114 5.96 -8.83 7.55
CA ILE A 114 7.08 -8.22 8.29
C ILE A 114 6.61 -7.09 9.20
N ILE A 115 5.67 -6.27 8.74
CA ILE A 115 5.10 -5.16 9.53
C ILE A 115 4.12 -5.66 10.60
N GLY A 116 3.56 -6.86 10.45
CA GLY A 116 2.53 -7.40 11.33
C GLY A 116 1.14 -6.80 11.10
N CYS A 117 0.81 -6.45 9.86
CA CYS A 117 -0.47 -5.87 9.49
C CYS A 117 -1.16 -6.65 8.36
N SER A 118 -2.36 -6.22 7.95
CA SER A 118 -3.06 -6.84 6.83
C SER A 118 -2.52 -6.36 5.48
N THR A 119 -2.62 -7.20 4.45
CA THR A 119 -2.31 -6.81 3.06
C THR A 119 -3.15 -5.62 2.61
N LYS A 120 -4.39 -5.52 3.10
CA LYS A 120 -5.27 -4.37 2.83
C LYS A 120 -4.70 -3.08 3.40
N THR A 121 -4.09 -3.11 4.59
CA THR A 121 -3.41 -1.93 5.17
C THR A 121 -2.25 -1.49 4.28
N ILE A 122 -1.44 -2.43 3.78
CA ILE A 122 -0.36 -2.11 2.83
C ILE A 122 -0.93 -1.49 1.55
N ALA A 123 -1.96 -2.08 0.96
CA ALA A 123 -2.61 -1.53 -0.23
C ALA A 123 -3.11 -0.09 0.01
N THR A 124 -3.72 0.17 1.18
CA THR A 124 -4.19 1.53 1.54
C THR A 124 -3.05 2.54 1.59
N ILE A 125 -1.92 2.24 2.23
CA ILE A 125 -0.81 3.21 2.28
C ILE A 125 -0.15 3.42 0.91
N PHE A 126 -0.08 2.39 0.08
CA PHE A 126 0.44 2.52 -1.28
C PHE A 126 -0.55 3.22 -2.24
N SER A 127 -1.85 3.22 -1.94
CA SER A 127 -2.84 3.97 -2.73
C SER A 127 -2.60 5.49 -2.70
N TRP A 128 -1.90 6.01 -1.70
CA TRP A 128 -1.54 7.44 -1.60
C TRP A 128 -0.63 7.90 -2.75
N ILE A 129 0.11 7.01 -3.36
CA ILE A 129 0.94 7.28 -4.54
C ILE A 129 0.31 6.79 -5.85
N GLY A 130 -1.00 6.50 -5.83
CA GLY A 130 -1.75 6.08 -7.01
C GLY A 130 -1.68 4.57 -7.31
N VAL A 131 -1.06 3.76 -6.43
CA VAL A 131 -1.20 2.31 -6.50
C VAL A 131 -2.67 2.00 -6.29
N GLN A 132 -3.34 1.62 -7.35
CA GLN A 132 -4.70 1.11 -7.21
C GLN A 132 -4.60 -0.19 -6.40
N GLU A 133 -5.45 -0.34 -5.37
CA GLU A 133 -5.77 -1.68 -4.92
C GLU A 133 -6.01 -2.44 -6.21
N ALA A 134 -5.36 -3.59 -6.36
CA ALA A 134 -5.79 -4.51 -7.39
C ALA A 134 -7.29 -4.68 -7.13
N THR A 135 -8.07 -3.84 -7.79
CA THR A 135 -9.50 -4.04 -7.98
C THR A 135 -9.48 -5.23 -8.88
N SER A 136 -9.33 -6.33 -8.20
CA SER A 136 -9.17 -7.61 -8.80
C SER A 136 -10.30 -7.79 -9.78
N GLU A 137 -10.04 -7.54 -11.04
CA GLU A 137 -10.71 -8.40 -12.00
C GLU A 137 -10.37 -9.85 -11.68
N GLU A 138 -9.17 -10.15 -11.17
CA GLU A 138 -8.84 -11.45 -10.55
C GLU A 138 -9.63 -11.72 -9.26
N ALA A 139 -9.93 -10.75 -8.38
CA ALA A 139 -10.85 -10.97 -7.26
C ALA A 139 -12.31 -10.82 -7.68
N LYS A 140 -12.63 -10.09 -8.73
CA LYS A 140 -13.98 -10.13 -9.34
C LYS A 140 -14.22 -11.45 -10.08
N GLN A 141 -13.21 -12.10 -10.60
CA GLN A 141 -13.30 -13.47 -11.11
C GLN A 141 -13.40 -14.51 -9.99
N SER A 142 -13.00 -14.18 -8.76
CA SER A 142 -13.16 -15.04 -7.58
C SER A 142 -14.41 -14.73 -6.75
N ILE A 143 -15.09 -13.59 -6.97
CA ILE A 143 -16.41 -13.33 -6.41
C ILE A 143 -17.40 -14.04 -7.31
N GLY A 144 -17.80 -15.23 -6.87
CA GLY A 144 -18.70 -16.08 -7.58
C GLY A 144 -20.01 -15.39 -7.93
N GLN A 145 -20.56 -15.78 -9.06
CA GLN A 145 -21.84 -15.32 -9.53
C GLN A 145 -22.90 -15.73 -8.51
N ILE A 146 -23.61 -14.77 -7.92
CA ILE A 146 -24.74 -15.05 -7.03
C ILE A 146 -25.89 -15.47 -7.94
N ILE A 147 -26.29 -16.73 -7.84
CA ILE A 147 -27.48 -17.26 -8.54
C ILE A 147 -28.60 -17.36 -7.50
N GLU A 148 -29.61 -16.54 -7.66
CA GLU A 148 -30.81 -16.62 -6.83
C GLU A 148 -31.60 -17.90 -7.19
N TYR A 149 -31.87 -18.74 -6.20
CA TYR A 149 -32.66 -19.94 -6.38
C TYR A 149 -33.72 -20.01 -5.29
N GLY A 150 -34.92 -19.54 -5.62
CA GLY A 150 -36.04 -19.49 -4.68
C GLY A 150 -35.99 -18.32 -3.70
N SER A 151 -37.04 -18.14 -2.89
CA SER A 151 -37.17 -16.96 -2.01
C SER A 151 -36.25 -16.90 -0.82
N ASP A 152 -35.61 -18.00 -0.44
CA ASP A 152 -34.88 -18.11 0.84
C ASP A 152 -33.47 -18.72 0.77
N ARG A 153 -32.95 -19.08 -0.42
CA ARG A 153 -31.64 -19.66 -0.60
C ARG A 153 -30.91 -19.06 -1.77
N TYR A 154 -29.62 -18.79 -1.56
CA TYR A 154 -28.71 -18.28 -2.59
C TYR A 154 -27.58 -19.27 -2.81
N PHE A 155 -27.23 -19.50 -4.05
CA PHE A 155 -26.04 -20.23 -4.42
C PHE A 155 -24.95 -19.24 -4.85
N VAL A 156 -23.77 -19.35 -4.28
CA VAL A 156 -22.60 -18.58 -4.67
C VAL A 156 -21.64 -19.54 -5.36
N LYS A 157 -21.42 -19.34 -6.64
CA LYS A 157 -20.37 -20.04 -7.38
C LYS A 157 -19.06 -19.30 -7.19
N ILE A 158 -18.08 -19.96 -6.63
CA ILE A 158 -16.73 -19.43 -6.44
C ILE A 158 -15.80 -20.17 -7.38
N ASN A 159 -15.16 -19.44 -8.28
CA ASN A 159 -14.09 -19.96 -9.10
C ASN A 159 -12.77 -19.67 -8.38
N ALA A 160 -12.07 -20.70 -7.94
CA ALA A 160 -10.78 -20.58 -7.29
C ALA A 160 -9.73 -21.39 -8.06
N VAL A 161 -8.51 -20.89 -8.11
CA VAL A 161 -7.39 -21.66 -8.63
C VAL A 161 -6.65 -22.25 -7.44
N VAL A 162 -6.72 -23.57 -7.28
CA VAL A 162 -6.02 -24.32 -6.23
C VAL A 162 -4.94 -25.16 -6.89
N GLN A 163 -3.69 -24.93 -6.51
CA GLN A 163 -2.51 -25.62 -7.07
C GLN A 163 -2.39 -25.56 -8.61
N GLY A 164 -2.88 -24.47 -9.22
CA GLY A 164 -2.82 -24.29 -10.67
C GLY A 164 -4.01 -24.87 -11.45
N GLU A 165 -4.94 -25.51 -10.78
CA GLU A 165 -6.18 -26.02 -11.38
C GLU A 165 -7.37 -25.11 -11.03
N ALA A 166 -8.21 -24.84 -12.03
CA ALA A 166 -9.45 -24.08 -11.82
C ALA A 166 -10.49 -24.97 -11.11
N VAL A 167 -10.87 -24.58 -9.90
CA VAL A 167 -11.89 -25.32 -9.11
C VAL A 167 -13.11 -24.43 -8.96
N GLU A 168 -14.26 -24.93 -9.44
CA GLU A 168 -15.57 -24.33 -9.21
C GLU A 168 -16.17 -24.92 -7.92
N LYS A 169 -16.49 -24.08 -6.93
CA LYS A 169 -17.16 -24.51 -5.72
C LYS A 169 -18.47 -23.75 -5.56
N THR A 170 -19.56 -24.47 -5.36
CA THR A 170 -20.87 -23.88 -5.05
C THR A 170 -21.08 -23.89 -3.54
N ILE A 171 -21.39 -22.74 -2.97
CA ILE A 171 -21.73 -22.59 -1.55
C ILE A 171 -23.19 -22.18 -1.46
N THR A 172 -23.96 -22.87 -0.64
CA THR A 172 -25.36 -22.51 -0.32
C THR A 172 -25.36 -21.58 0.89
N VAL A 173 -26.04 -20.45 0.77
CA VAL A 173 -26.19 -19.46 1.85
C VAL A 173 -27.66 -19.25 2.11
N ASP A 174 -28.11 -19.43 3.36
CA ASP A 174 -29.50 -19.20 3.74
C ASP A 174 -29.85 -17.71 3.78
N GLY A 175 -31.02 -17.35 3.22
CA GLY A 175 -31.43 -15.98 2.96
C GLY A 175 -31.43 -14.95 4.10
N PRO A 176 -31.68 -15.32 5.38
CA PRO A 176 -31.63 -14.36 6.49
C PRO A 176 -30.27 -13.72 6.72
N THR A 177 -29.21 -14.45 6.37
CA THR A 177 -27.81 -14.01 6.60
C THR A 177 -27.41 -12.85 5.67
N LEU A 178 -28.07 -12.69 4.53
CA LEU A 178 -27.77 -11.64 3.55
C LEU A 178 -28.63 -10.36 3.75
N ARG A 179 -29.77 -10.46 4.45
CA ARG A 179 -30.67 -9.31 4.66
C ARG A 179 -30.17 -8.27 5.67
N ASN A 180 -29.17 -8.59 6.48
CA ASN A 180 -28.66 -7.72 7.56
C ASN A 180 -27.41 -6.91 7.19
N LYS A 181 -27.06 -6.79 5.91
CA LYS A 181 -25.99 -5.89 5.43
C LYS A 181 -26.57 -4.86 4.48
N LYS A 182 -27.27 -3.88 5.06
CA LYS A 182 -27.48 -2.56 4.45
C LYS A 182 -26.59 -1.56 5.18
#